data_d47f41159e0c1d971c1a9c6f98b3af81
#
_entry.id   d47f41159e0c1d971c1a9c6f98b3af81
#
_cell.length_a   1.000
_cell.length_b   1.000
_cell.length_c   1.000
_cell.angle_alpha   90.00
_cell.angle_beta   90.00
_cell.angle_gamma   90.00
#
_symmetry.space_group_name_H-M   'P 1'
#
loop_
_entity.id
_entity.type
_entity.pdbx_description
1 polymer ?
#
loop_
_entity_poly.entity_id
_entity_poly.type
_entity_poly.pdbx_seq_one_letter_code
_entity_poly.pdbx_strand_id
1 'polypeptide(L)'
;MIIVYMLGWYVFDKRDSKWPQWITLIVLFLYLLDVLWITVLRGDHLIRPTMIVIPFYAYYRIIITGWYSYGMYIVMGLIGNMLLFVPLGILVSQMLNCRHNLKIALLIGFIFSLFIECFQYKTMVGTFEMDDLIQNAWGSVIGCGIGNIVSAPYADRKDRLGKNLSPLIVWLIL
;
A
#
# COMPACT_ATOMS: atom_id res chain seq x y z
N MET A 1 -10.58 -7.31 -5.08
CA MET A 1 -10.46 -5.94 -4.55
C MET A 1 -11.74 -5.43 -3.88
N ILE A 2 -12.89 -5.39 -4.54
CA ILE A 2 -14.16 -4.88 -3.96
C ILE A 2 -14.54 -5.63 -2.67
N ILE A 3 -14.40 -6.95 -2.64
CA ILE A 3 -14.71 -7.80 -1.47
C ILE A 3 -13.82 -7.46 -0.28
N VAL A 4 -12.54 -7.20 -0.49
CA VAL A 4 -11.59 -6.83 0.57
C VAL A 4 -11.90 -5.43 1.12
N TYR A 5 -12.29 -4.49 0.24
CA TYR A 5 -12.77 -3.17 0.68
C TYR A 5 -14.08 -3.26 1.44
N MET A 6 -15.04 -4.10 1.00
CA MET A 6 -16.30 -4.32 1.69
C MET A 6 -16.11 -5.01 3.05
N LEU A 7 -15.24 -6.02 3.13
CA LEU A 7 -14.86 -6.66 4.39
C LEU A 7 -14.12 -5.67 5.30
N GLY A 8 -13.24 -4.85 4.76
CA GLY A 8 -12.60 -3.77 5.50
C GLY A 8 -13.64 -2.82 6.09
N TRP A 9 -14.63 -2.40 5.28
CA TRP A 9 -15.69 -1.51 5.74
C TRP A 9 -16.60 -2.17 6.79
N TYR A 10 -16.97 -3.42 6.61
CA TYR A 10 -17.74 -4.20 7.57
C TYR A 10 -17.00 -4.35 8.92
N VAL A 11 -15.69 -4.52 8.89
CA VAL A 11 -14.81 -4.52 10.08
C VAL A 11 -14.84 -3.14 10.77
N PHE A 12 -15.00 -2.05 10.01
CA PHE A 12 -15.09 -0.70 10.53
C PHE A 12 -16.42 -0.34 11.19
N ASP A 13 -17.52 -0.92 10.71
CA ASP A 13 -18.87 -0.55 11.18
C ASP A 13 -19.19 -1.12 12.57
N LYS A 14 -18.60 -2.23 12.97
CA LYS A 14 -18.76 -2.81 14.32
C LYS A 14 -17.71 -2.28 15.31
N ARG A 15 -17.83 -1.01 15.62
CA ARG A 15 -16.92 -0.17 16.39
C ARG A 15 -16.70 -0.56 17.86
N ASP A 16 -17.59 -1.36 18.46
CA ASP A 16 -17.61 -1.71 19.89
C ASP A 16 -17.21 -3.16 20.19
N SER A 17 -17.08 -4.01 19.19
CA SER A 17 -16.62 -5.38 19.38
C SER A 17 -15.14 -5.48 19.00
N LYS A 18 -14.29 -5.81 19.96
CA LYS A 18 -12.93 -6.28 19.70
C LYS A 18 -13.05 -7.54 18.83
N TRP A 19 -12.89 -7.38 17.52
CA TRP A 19 -12.84 -8.52 16.62
C TRP A 19 -11.74 -9.46 17.10
N PRO A 20 -12.01 -10.76 17.17
CA PRO A 20 -10.98 -11.72 17.50
C PRO A 20 -9.86 -11.60 16.46
N GLN A 21 -8.62 -11.55 16.93
CA GLN A 21 -7.43 -11.34 16.11
C GLN A 21 -7.32 -12.32 14.93
N TRP A 22 -7.88 -13.52 15.06
CA TRP A 22 -7.90 -14.52 13.98
C TRP A 22 -8.71 -14.09 12.75
N ILE A 23 -9.78 -13.27 12.91
CA ILE A 23 -10.54 -12.72 11.78
C ILE A 23 -9.66 -11.74 10.99
N THR A 24 -8.94 -10.86 11.69
CA THR A 24 -8.01 -9.93 11.04
C THR A 24 -6.90 -10.69 10.30
N LEU A 25 -6.42 -11.80 10.85
CA LEU A 25 -5.44 -12.66 10.19
C LEU A 25 -6.00 -13.31 8.92
N ILE A 26 -7.25 -13.80 8.94
CA ILE A 26 -7.91 -14.34 7.75
C ILE A 26 -8.06 -13.27 6.68
N VAL A 27 -8.54 -12.08 7.05
CA VAL A 27 -8.69 -10.95 6.11
C VAL A 27 -7.35 -10.56 5.52
N LEU A 28 -6.30 -10.49 6.35
CA LEU A 28 -4.95 -10.23 5.87
C LEU A 28 -4.48 -11.31 4.88
N PHE A 29 -4.67 -12.58 5.22
CA PHE A 29 -4.27 -13.69 4.35
C PHE A 29 -4.99 -13.64 2.99
N LEU A 30 -6.31 -13.46 2.97
CA LEU A 30 -7.08 -13.33 1.74
C LEU A 30 -6.65 -12.10 0.92
N TYR A 31 -6.38 -10.98 1.59
CA TYR A 31 -5.84 -9.79 0.94
C TYR A 31 -4.48 -10.05 0.31
N LEU A 32 -3.54 -10.71 1.01
CA LEU A 32 -2.23 -11.03 0.47
C LEU A 32 -2.33 -11.96 -0.75
N LEU A 33 -3.25 -12.92 -0.74
CA LEU A 33 -3.53 -13.76 -1.91
C LEU A 33 -4.07 -12.94 -3.08
N ASP A 34 -4.98 -11.99 -2.83
CA ASP A 34 -5.54 -11.11 -3.87
C ASP A 34 -4.46 -10.21 -4.49
N VAL A 35 -3.58 -9.65 -3.65
CA VAL A 35 -2.42 -8.87 -4.12
C VAL A 35 -1.50 -9.72 -4.99
N LEU A 36 -1.12 -10.91 -4.53
CA LEU A 36 -0.28 -11.84 -5.32
C LEU A 36 -0.95 -12.24 -6.63
N TRP A 37 -2.26 -12.49 -6.61
CA TRP A 37 -3.01 -12.78 -7.83
C TRP A 37 -2.94 -11.62 -8.84
N ILE A 38 -3.19 -10.39 -8.40
CA ILE A 38 -3.22 -9.21 -9.26
C ILE A 38 -1.83 -8.88 -9.80
N THR A 39 -0.80 -8.97 -8.95
CA THR A 39 0.55 -8.51 -9.30
C THR A 39 1.37 -9.58 -10.01
N VAL A 40 1.15 -10.86 -9.71
CA VAL A 40 1.98 -11.94 -10.20
C VAL A 40 1.26 -12.81 -11.24
N LEU A 41 0.06 -13.30 -10.92
CA LEU A 41 -0.60 -14.31 -11.78
C LEU A 41 -1.31 -13.69 -12.98
N ARG A 42 -1.55 -12.38 -12.99
CA ARG A 42 -2.18 -11.64 -14.09
C ARG A 42 -1.16 -10.93 -14.97
N GLY A 43 0.11 -10.94 -14.61
CA GLY A 43 1.18 -10.29 -15.37
C GLY A 43 1.53 -11.04 -16.65
N ASP A 44 1.98 -10.30 -17.67
CA ASP A 44 2.49 -10.87 -18.91
C ASP A 44 3.89 -11.44 -18.69
N HIS A 45 4.16 -12.61 -19.27
CA HIS A 45 5.49 -13.19 -19.21
C HIS A 45 6.47 -12.43 -20.10
N LEU A 46 7.55 -11.95 -19.49
CA LEU A 46 8.64 -11.28 -20.18
C LEU A 46 9.60 -12.30 -20.80
N ILE A 47 10.20 -11.94 -21.92
CA ILE A 47 11.23 -12.76 -22.58
C ILE A 47 12.54 -12.77 -21.77
N ARG A 48 12.78 -11.70 -21.01
CA ARG A 48 13.98 -11.54 -20.18
C ARG A 48 13.61 -10.83 -18.87
N PRO A 49 14.30 -11.17 -17.75
CA PRO A 49 14.12 -10.43 -16.53
C PRO A 49 14.58 -8.97 -16.73
N THR A 50 13.75 -8.03 -16.35
CA THR A 50 14.00 -6.59 -16.49
C THR A 50 14.01 -5.93 -15.13
N MET A 51 14.89 -4.96 -14.93
CA MET A 51 15.04 -4.25 -13.66
C MET A 51 15.26 -2.75 -13.91
N ILE A 52 14.47 -1.92 -13.23
CA ILE A 52 14.58 -0.46 -13.23
C ILE A 52 14.85 -0.01 -11.79
N VAL A 53 16.11 0.21 -11.47
CA VAL A 53 16.57 0.57 -10.11
C VAL A 53 16.72 2.07 -9.89
N ILE A 54 16.42 2.89 -10.91
CA ILE A 54 16.52 4.35 -10.81
C ILE A 54 15.26 4.87 -10.11
N PRO A 55 15.37 5.47 -8.91
CA PRO A 55 14.20 6.06 -8.24
C PRO A 55 13.62 7.19 -9.08
N PHE A 56 12.30 7.32 -9.05
CA PHE A 56 11.56 8.36 -9.78
C PHE A 56 11.68 8.26 -11.31
N TYR A 57 12.07 7.12 -11.84
CA TYR A 57 12.17 6.89 -13.28
C TYR A 57 10.84 7.04 -14.01
N ALA A 58 9.74 6.63 -13.38
CA ALA A 58 8.39 6.81 -13.92
C ALA A 58 8.06 8.29 -14.14
N TYR A 59 8.41 9.15 -13.19
CA TYR A 59 8.20 10.61 -13.30
C TYR A 59 9.06 11.22 -14.41
N TYR A 60 10.32 10.79 -14.51
CA TYR A 60 11.19 11.19 -15.60
C TYR A 60 10.60 10.81 -16.97
N ARG A 61 10.05 9.61 -17.09
CA ARG A 61 9.37 9.19 -18.33
C ARG A 61 8.18 10.07 -18.68
N ILE A 62 7.35 10.47 -17.70
CA ILE A 62 6.23 11.40 -17.94
C ILE A 62 6.71 12.71 -18.54
N ILE A 63 7.82 13.26 -18.03
CA ILE A 63 8.39 14.52 -18.51
C ILE A 63 8.85 14.40 -19.97
N ILE A 64 9.52 13.28 -20.32
CA ILE A 64 10.09 13.10 -21.68
C ILE A 64 9.02 12.72 -22.70
N THR A 65 8.12 11.78 -22.37
CA THR A 65 7.13 11.26 -23.32
C THR A 65 5.90 12.16 -23.46
N GLY A 66 5.74 13.11 -22.53
CA GLY A 66 4.58 13.99 -22.47
C GLY A 66 3.34 13.31 -21.88
N TRP A 67 2.47 14.13 -21.33
CA TRP A 67 1.25 13.69 -20.64
C TRP A 67 0.30 12.88 -21.54
N TYR A 68 0.13 13.32 -22.79
CA TYR A 68 -0.89 12.77 -23.68
C TYR A 68 -0.55 11.38 -24.26
N SER A 69 0.73 10.98 -24.31
CA SER A 69 1.13 9.71 -24.92
C SER A 69 1.02 8.55 -23.95
N TYR A 70 1.74 8.62 -22.83
CA TYR A 70 1.84 7.54 -21.84
C TYR A 70 1.68 8.01 -20.39
N GLY A 71 1.66 9.34 -20.16
CA GLY A 71 1.64 9.90 -18.82
C GLY A 71 0.46 9.41 -17.97
N MET A 72 -0.72 9.31 -18.56
CA MET A 72 -1.93 8.81 -17.87
C MET A 72 -1.75 7.37 -17.39
N TYR A 73 -1.20 6.48 -18.23
CA TYR A 73 -0.95 5.08 -17.84
C TYR A 73 0.05 4.97 -16.71
N ILE A 74 1.14 5.76 -16.78
CA ILE A 74 2.16 5.78 -15.73
C ILE A 74 1.52 6.25 -14.42
N VAL A 75 0.78 7.37 -14.43
CA VAL A 75 0.12 7.89 -13.22
C VAL A 75 -0.91 6.91 -12.66
N MET A 76 -1.69 6.24 -13.50
CA MET A 76 -2.62 5.21 -13.05
C MET A 76 -1.88 4.03 -12.40
N GLY A 77 -0.73 3.61 -12.94
CA GLY A 77 0.13 2.61 -12.31
C GLY A 77 0.63 3.04 -10.94
N LEU A 78 1.19 4.26 -10.86
CA LEU A 78 1.69 4.85 -9.61
C LEU A 78 0.61 4.91 -8.52
N ILE A 79 -0.56 5.42 -8.86
CA ILE A 79 -1.70 5.50 -7.93
C ILE A 79 -2.23 4.09 -7.60
N GLY A 80 -2.28 3.20 -8.58
CA GLY A 80 -2.74 1.83 -8.42
C GLY A 80 -1.91 1.06 -7.40
N ASN A 81 -0.58 1.12 -7.52
CA ASN A 81 0.36 0.48 -6.60
C ASN A 81 0.20 1.04 -5.18
N MET A 82 0.14 2.37 -5.05
CA MET A 82 -0.10 3.01 -3.76
C MET A 82 -1.43 2.56 -3.14
N LEU A 83 -2.53 2.61 -3.89
CA LEU A 83 -3.86 2.20 -3.42
C LEU A 83 -3.91 0.71 -3.06
N LEU A 84 -3.18 -0.13 -3.78
CA LEU A 84 -3.10 -1.56 -3.50
C LEU A 84 -2.56 -1.82 -2.08
N PHE A 85 -1.67 -0.99 -1.55
CA PHE A 85 -1.06 -1.19 -0.23
C PHE A 85 -1.75 -0.43 0.91
N VAL A 86 -2.75 0.40 0.62
CA VAL A 86 -3.56 1.06 1.67
C VAL A 86 -4.25 0.05 2.60
N PRO A 87 -4.89 -1.04 2.11
CA PRO A 87 -5.49 -2.04 2.99
C PRO A 87 -4.47 -2.72 3.91
N LEU A 88 -3.24 -2.98 3.42
CA LEU A 88 -2.16 -3.53 4.24
C LEU A 88 -1.88 -2.63 5.44
N GLY A 89 -1.72 -1.33 5.20
CA GLY A 89 -1.46 -0.37 6.26
C GLY A 89 -2.59 -0.29 7.30
N ILE A 90 -3.85 -0.34 6.85
CA ILE A 90 -5.01 -0.39 7.74
C ILE A 90 -4.96 -1.63 8.63
N LEU A 91 -4.74 -2.81 8.05
CA LEU A 91 -4.67 -4.07 8.79
C LEU A 91 -3.50 -4.08 9.78
N VAL A 92 -2.33 -3.60 9.35
CA VAL A 92 -1.15 -3.45 10.22
C VAL A 92 -1.45 -2.54 11.41
N SER A 93 -2.16 -1.42 11.21
CA SER A 93 -2.52 -0.51 12.29
C SER A 93 -3.40 -1.16 13.36
N GLN A 94 -4.29 -2.06 12.94
CA GLN A 94 -5.19 -2.78 13.84
C GLN A 94 -4.49 -3.92 14.59
N MET A 95 -3.62 -4.68 13.89
CA MET A 95 -2.95 -5.85 14.47
C MET A 95 -1.85 -5.47 15.45
N LEU A 96 -1.00 -4.51 15.08
CA LEU A 96 0.21 -4.20 15.83
C LEU A 96 0.04 -3.02 16.76
N ASN A 97 -1.18 -2.48 16.89
CA ASN A 97 -1.43 -1.27 17.67
C ASN A 97 -0.45 -0.12 17.31
N CYS A 98 -0.10 -0.03 16.03
CA CYS A 98 0.91 0.89 15.48
C CYS A 98 0.44 2.35 15.52
N ARG A 99 -0.36 2.71 16.55
CA ARG A 99 -1.03 4.00 16.67
C ARG A 99 -0.09 5.21 16.63
N HIS A 100 1.20 4.98 16.86
CA HIS A 100 2.19 6.05 16.92
C HIS A 100 3.45 5.80 16.07
N ASN A 101 3.52 4.68 15.32
CA ASN A 101 4.74 4.35 14.60
C ASN A 101 4.49 4.01 13.13
N LEU A 102 4.33 5.04 12.31
CA LEU A 102 4.20 4.90 10.86
C LEU A 102 5.41 4.23 10.20
N LYS A 103 6.59 4.27 10.88
CA LYS A 103 7.80 3.60 10.40
C LYS A 103 7.64 2.09 10.30
N ILE A 104 6.86 1.48 11.20
CA ILE A 104 6.56 0.04 11.13
C ILE A 104 5.72 -0.28 9.89
N ALA A 105 4.70 0.54 9.59
CA ALA A 105 3.90 0.37 8.38
C ALA A 105 4.75 0.55 7.12
N LEU A 106 5.63 1.56 7.09
CA LEU A 106 6.57 1.76 6.00
C LEU A 106 7.45 0.53 5.79
N LEU A 107 8.05 0.02 6.86
CA LEU A 107 8.95 -1.15 6.81
C LEU A 107 8.22 -2.40 6.32
N ILE A 108 7.02 -2.69 6.84
CA ILE A 108 6.21 -3.84 6.43
C ILE A 108 5.81 -3.70 4.96
N GLY A 109 5.32 -2.52 4.55
CA GLY A 109 4.97 -2.24 3.15
C GLY A 109 6.16 -2.42 2.23
N PHE A 110 7.33 -1.89 2.61
CA PHE A 110 8.56 -2.04 1.84
C PHE A 110 9.02 -3.49 1.70
N ILE A 111 9.05 -4.25 2.81
CA ILE A 111 9.48 -5.66 2.80
C ILE A 111 8.53 -6.50 1.94
N PHE A 112 7.22 -6.30 2.08
CA PHE A 112 6.25 -7.05 1.30
C PHE A 112 6.31 -6.68 -0.19
N SER A 113 6.45 -5.41 -0.52
CA SER A 113 6.68 -4.95 -1.90
C SER A 113 7.96 -5.55 -2.48
N LEU A 114 9.06 -5.52 -1.73
CA LEU A 114 10.32 -6.10 -2.18
C LEU A 114 10.20 -7.60 -2.48
N PHE A 115 9.42 -8.33 -1.66
CA PHE A 115 9.14 -9.73 -1.92
C PHE A 115 8.39 -9.92 -3.27
N ILE A 116 7.37 -9.11 -3.54
CA ILE A 116 6.61 -9.14 -4.81
C ILE A 116 7.54 -8.85 -5.98
N GLU A 117 8.31 -7.76 -5.92
CA GLU A 117 9.21 -7.34 -6.98
C GLU A 117 10.29 -8.40 -7.29
N CYS A 118 10.88 -8.98 -6.25
CA CYS A 118 11.84 -10.07 -6.39
C CYS A 118 11.20 -11.32 -7.02
N PHE A 119 9.94 -11.60 -6.67
CA PHE A 119 9.21 -12.73 -7.24
C PHE A 119 8.89 -12.50 -8.70
N GLN A 120 8.38 -11.32 -9.07
CA GLN A 120 8.10 -10.93 -10.46
C GLN A 120 9.37 -11.00 -11.33
N TYR A 121 10.49 -10.49 -10.83
CA TYR A 121 11.77 -10.57 -11.50
C TYR A 121 12.23 -12.01 -11.76
N LYS A 122 12.13 -12.89 -10.74
CA LYS A 122 12.53 -14.30 -10.87
C LYS A 122 11.62 -15.10 -11.79
N THR A 123 10.33 -14.82 -11.76
CA THR A 123 9.32 -15.54 -12.60
C THR A 123 9.15 -14.92 -13.99
N MET A 124 9.82 -13.79 -14.26
CA MET A 124 9.68 -13.03 -15.51
C MET A 124 8.23 -12.59 -15.80
N VAL A 125 7.41 -12.42 -14.77
CA VAL A 125 6.00 -12.00 -14.89
C VAL A 125 5.83 -10.49 -14.84
N GLY A 126 6.93 -9.75 -14.59
CA GLY A 126 6.93 -8.30 -14.51
C GLY A 126 8.35 -7.75 -14.45
N THR A 127 8.46 -6.43 -14.49
CA THR A 127 9.71 -5.69 -14.33
C THR A 127 9.89 -5.34 -12.87
N PHE A 128 11.07 -5.58 -12.30
CA PHE A 128 11.42 -5.04 -10.98
C PHE A 128 11.54 -3.52 -11.07
N GLU A 129 10.71 -2.77 -10.36
CA GLU A 129 10.72 -1.31 -10.38
C GLU A 129 10.92 -0.71 -8.98
N MET A 130 11.96 0.13 -8.83
CA MET A 130 12.22 0.83 -7.58
C MET A 130 11.07 1.77 -7.20
N ASP A 131 10.39 2.35 -8.18
CA ASP A 131 9.26 3.25 -7.96
C ASP A 131 8.08 2.52 -7.31
N ASP A 132 7.84 1.25 -7.66
CA ASP A 132 6.80 0.42 -7.08
C ASP A 132 7.06 0.15 -5.59
N LEU A 133 8.32 -0.12 -5.23
CA LEU A 133 8.71 -0.27 -3.82
C LEU A 133 8.38 0.98 -3.00
N ILE A 134 8.70 2.15 -3.55
CA ILE A 134 8.46 3.43 -2.88
C ILE A 134 6.97 3.67 -2.71
N GLN A 135 6.18 3.48 -3.76
CA GLN A 135 4.74 3.74 -3.75
C GLN A 135 3.97 2.79 -2.86
N ASN A 136 4.30 1.51 -2.92
CA ASN A 136 3.71 0.48 -2.08
C ASN A 136 3.99 0.74 -0.60
N ALA A 137 5.22 1.12 -0.25
CA ALA A 137 5.57 1.51 1.10
C ALA A 137 4.78 2.74 1.57
N TRP A 138 4.64 3.77 0.73
CA TRP A 138 3.81 4.95 1.04
C TRP A 138 2.32 4.62 1.16
N GLY A 139 1.80 3.73 0.30
CA GLY A 139 0.44 3.21 0.40
C GLY A 139 0.16 2.60 1.77
N SER A 140 1.10 1.79 2.27
CA SER A 140 1.02 1.20 3.62
C SER A 140 1.04 2.27 4.74
N VAL A 141 1.85 3.32 4.60
CA VAL A 141 1.87 4.45 5.56
C VAL A 141 0.54 5.19 5.58
N ILE A 142 -0.01 5.51 4.41
CA ILE A 142 -1.31 6.17 4.28
C ILE A 142 -2.41 5.30 4.90
N GLY A 143 -2.42 4.00 4.59
CA GLY A 143 -3.36 3.04 5.15
C GLY A 143 -3.28 2.97 6.68
N CYS A 144 -2.07 2.93 7.25
CA CYS A 144 -1.86 2.96 8.69
C CYS A 144 -2.40 4.27 9.32
N GLY A 145 -2.17 5.42 8.69
CA GLY A 145 -2.75 6.69 9.10
C GLY A 145 -4.28 6.67 9.13
N ILE A 146 -4.91 6.18 8.06
CA ILE A 146 -6.36 6.01 7.97
C ILE A 146 -6.87 5.07 9.08
N GLY A 147 -6.25 3.90 9.25
CA GLY A 147 -6.61 2.94 10.28
C GLY A 147 -6.54 3.52 11.69
N ASN A 148 -5.51 4.32 11.97
CA ASN A 148 -5.34 5.02 13.25
C ASN A 148 -6.46 6.05 13.52
N ILE A 149 -6.86 6.81 12.49
CA ILE A 149 -7.92 7.81 12.60
C ILE A 149 -9.27 7.13 12.85
N VAL A 150 -9.56 6.08 12.09
CA VAL A 150 -10.86 5.39 12.17
C VAL A 150 -11.02 4.61 13.47
N SER A 151 -9.94 4.00 13.98
CA SER A 151 -9.95 3.26 15.24
C SER A 151 -9.97 4.17 16.48
N ALA A 152 -9.83 5.49 16.32
CA ALA A 152 -9.84 6.43 17.44
C ALA A 152 -11.26 6.68 17.94
N PRO A 153 -11.53 6.72 19.28
CA PRO A 153 -12.78 7.21 19.85
C PRO A 153 -13.07 8.63 19.35
N TYR A 154 -14.34 8.97 19.19
CA TYR A 154 -14.75 10.26 18.57
C TYR A 154 -14.16 11.48 19.30
N ALA A 155 -14.07 11.44 20.63
CA ALA A 155 -13.49 12.51 21.45
C ALA A 155 -11.99 12.71 21.17
N ASP A 156 -11.24 11.63 20.91
CA ASP A 156 -9.80 11.66 20.63
C ASP A 156 -9.48 11.89 19.15
N ARG A 157 -10.48 11.82 18.27
CA ARG A 157 -10.27 11.83 16.82
C ARG A 157 -9.67 13.16 16.35
N LYS A 158 -10.10 14.28 16.94
CA LYS A 158 -9.62 15.63 16.61
C LYS A 158 -8.15 15.83 17.00
N ASP A 159 -7.78 15.33 18.18
CA ASP A 159 -6.40 15.39 18.68
C ASP A 159 -5.46 14.48 17.87
N ARG A 160 -5.97 13.33 17.40
CA ARG A 160 -5.17 12.40 16.60
C ARG A 160 -4.99 12.84 15.15
N LEU A 161 -5.96 13.55 14.57
CA LEU A 161 -5.81 14.20 13.26
C LEU A 161 -4.65 15.19 13.28
N GLY A 162 -4.56 16.03 14.33
CA GLY A 162 -3.46 16.97 14.50
C GLY A 162 -2.10 16.29 14.69
N LYS A 163 -2.05 15.15 15.39
CA LYS A 163 -0.79 14.42 15.66
C LYS A 163 -0.34 13.53 14.51
N ASN A 164 -1.26 12.98 13.71
CA ASN A 164 -0.95 12.04 12.63
C ASN A 164 -0.81 12.71 11.26
N LEU A 165 -1.54 13.81 11.02
CA LEU A 165 -1.39 14.57 9.77
C LEU A 165 -0.09 15.40 9.75
N SER A 166 0.33 15.94 10.88
CA SER A 166 1.58 16.70 10.99
C SER A 166 2.82 15.89 10.56
N PRO A 167 3.03 14.64 11.03
CA PRO A 167 4.11 13.79 10.53
C PRO A 167 3.94 13.39 9.05
N LEU A 168 2.72 13.09 8.59
CA LEU A 168 2.47 12.74 7.19
C LEU A 168 2.78 13.89 6.24
N ILE A 169 2.39 15.13 6.60
CA ILE A 169 2.66 16.32 5.81
C ILE A 169 4.17 16.62 5.79
N VAL A 170 4.84 16.50 6.94
CA VAL A 170 6.30 16.68 7.03
C VAL A 170 7.05 15.65 6.18
N TRP A 171 6.57 14.40 6.14
CA TRP A 171 7.17 13.33 5.34
C TRP A 171 6.85 13.40 3.85
N LEU A 172 5.77 14.08 3.45
CA LEU A 172 5.44 14.34 2.05
C LEU A 172 6.24 15.51 1.44
N ILE A 173 6.80 16.38 2.28
CA ILE A 173 7.55 17.57 1.85
C ILE A 173 9.07 17.33 1.89
N LEU A 174 9.56 16.35 2.66
CA LEU A 174 10.96 15.92 2.73
C LEU A 174 11.23 14.71 1.84
#